data_ca5b11969ee19d95551d4ff8a8353e8c
#
_entry.id   ca5b11969ee19d95551d4ff8a8353e8c
#
_cell.length_a   1.000
_cell.length_b   1.000
_cell.length_c   1.000
_cell.angle_alpha   90.00
_cell.angle_beta   90.00
_cell.angle_gamma   90.00
#
_symmetry.space_group_name_H-M   'P 1'
#
loop_
_entity.id
_entity.type
_entity.pdbx_description
1 polymer ?
#
loop_
_entity_poly.entity_id
_entity_poly.type
_entity_poly.pdbx_seq_one_letter_code
_entity_poly.pdbx_strand_id
1 'polypeptide(L)'
;MGSTCETSYYGPAKNPWDLTRSPGGSSGGAAAAVAVGEVWYAIGSDTGGSIRQPAAHCGVTGMKPTYGSVSRYGLVAYASSLDQLGPIARSAADCAAVLELIRGRDPRDATSLELPTGGLLCALTGDVRGRRIGLPAECFGGTLEPEVAAAVRAAAGVLRARGAVVEECSLPLLDYAVPAYYILACAEASSNLARFDGVKYGWRAEGCGSLEELYRRTRTEGFGPEVRWRILLGTFVLSADCYDSYYKKALQARARLKAAFDAVFQRYDLLLTPVAPTTAPRLGEGLADPLSLYLSDIYTVPANLAGLPALSMPCGFDRGGLPIGAQLIGPALGDLAVLDAAHAYQQETDWHRRHPDTPATAKGGDAL
;
A
#
# COMPACT_ATOMS: atom_id res chain seq x y z
N MET A 1 -0.51 -0.96 12.01
CA MET A 1 -0.97 -2.21 11.37
C MET A 1 -2.46 -2.10 11.14
N GLY A 2 -2.98 -2.76 10.10
CA GLY A 2 -4.36 -2.62 9.65
C GLY A 2 -4.51 -1.67 8.47
N SER A 3 -5.57 -1.89 7.64
CA SER A 3 -5.76 -1.21 6.37
C SER A 3 -6.78 -0.07 6.44
N THR A 4 -7.20 0.38 7.65
CA THR A 4 -8.25 1.39 7.82
C THR A 4 -7.87 2.59 8.69
N CYS A 5 -6.72 2.59 9.38
CA CYS A 5 -6.31 3.61 10.35
C CYS A 5 -7.31 3.84 11.49
N GLU A 6 -8.11 2.82 11.87
CA GLU A 6 -9.12 2.93 12.93
C GLU A 6 -8.59 2.51 14.31
N THR A 7 -7.50 1.72 14.35
CA THR A 7 -6.95 1.14 15.58
C THR A 7 -5.77 1.93 16.16
N SER A 8 -5.61 3.19 15.77
CA SER A 8 -4.56 4.07 16.29
C SER A 8 -4.83 4.43 17.75
N TYR A 9 -3.76 4.52 18.55
CA TYR A 9 -3.81 5.04 19.93
C TYR A 9 -4.40 6.46 20.01
N TYR A 10 -4.18 7.28 18.96
CA TYR A 10 -4.68 8.65 18.87
C TYR A 10 -6.09 8.76 18.30
N GLY A 11 -6.78 7.64 18.10
CA GLY A 11 -8.09 7.58 17.47
C GLY A 11 -8.04 7.38 15.96
N PRO A 12 -9.21 7.21 15.32
CA PRO A 12 -9.31 6.92 13.89
C PRO A 12 -8.97 8.15 13.04
N ALA A 13 -8.19 7.94 11.98
CA ALA A 13 -8.10 8.92 10.90
C ALA A 13 -9.38 8.88 10.06
N LYS A 14 -9.78 10.03 9.51
CA LYS A 14 -11.01 10.19 8.73
C LYS A 14 -10.69 10.52 7.27
N ASN A 15 -11.54 10.04 6.37
CA ASN A 15 -11.41 10.35 4.95
C ASN A 15 -11.88 11.79 4.68
N PRO A 16 -11.08 12.62 4.03
CA PRO A 16 -11.44 14.01 3.78
C PRO A 16 -12.59 14.22 2.78
N TRP A 17 -12.92 13.18 1.97
CA TRP A 17 -14.07 13.21 1.07
C TRP A 17 -15.40 12.93 1.79
N ASP A 18 -15.35 12.14 2.87
CA ASP A 18 -16.49 11.85 3.76
C ASP A 18 -15.95 11.47 5.14
N LEU A 19 -16.11 12.33 6.12
CA LEU A 19 -15.59 12.17 7.48
C LEU A 19 -16.20 10.97 8.25
N THR A 20 -17.22 10.32 7.72
CA THR A 20 -17.78 9.07 8.25
C THR A 20 -17.09 7.82 7.73
N ARG A 21 -16.09 8.00 6.84
CA ARG A 21 -15.37 6.93 6.18
C ARG A 21 -13.90 6.88 6.56
N SER A 22 -13.33 5.71 6.39
CA SER A 22 -11.89 5.47 6.55
C SER A 22 -11.09 6.08 5.38
N PRO A 23 -9.94 6.70 5.63
CA PRO A 23 -9.02 7.11 4.56
C PRO A 23 -8.25 5.93 3.96
N GLY A 24 -8.51 4.70 4.42
CA GLY A 24 -7.65 3.56 4.19
C GLY A 24 -6.44 3.54 5.12
N GLY A 25 -5.54 2.59 4.90
CA GLY A 25 -4.34 2.45 5.74
C GLY A 25 -3.28 1.46 5.21
N SER A 26 -2.15 1.50 5.94
CA SER A 26 -1.87 2.22 7.19
C SER A 26 -1.36 3.66 7.02
N SER A 27 -1.04 4.13 5.80
CA SER A 27 -0.62 5.52 5.55
C SER A 27 -1.83 6.46 5.30
N GLY A 28 -2.98 6.21 5.95
CA GLY A 28 -4.21 6.97 5.76
C GLY A 28 -4.10 8.42 6.17
N GLY A 29 -3.43 8.72 7.29
CA GLY A 29 -3.16 10.10 7.71
C GLY A 29 -2.30 10.86 6.70
N ALA A 30 -1.27 10.22 6.16
CA ALA A 30 -0.42 10.79 5.12
C ALA A 30 -1.21 11.11 3.82
N ALA A 31 -2.05 10.16 3.38
CA ALA A 31 -2.89 10.36 2.20
C ALA A 31 -3.94 11.45 2.41
N ALA A 32 -4.58 11.49 3.60
CA ALA A 32 -5.54 12.53 3.95
C ALA A 32 -4.91 13.92 3.97
N ALA A 33 -3.73 14.09 4.56
CA ALA A 33 -3.02 15.37 4.62
C ALA A 33 -2.68 15.91 3.22
N VAL A 34 -2.22 15.04 2.30
CA VAL A 34 -2.01 15.41 0.90
C VAL A 34 -3.34 15.75 0.21
N ALA A 35 -4.40 14.98 0.47
CA ALA A 35 -5.70 15.17 -0.16
C ALA A 35 -6.32 16.53 0.17
N VAL A 36 -6.20 17.02 1.39
CA VAL A 36 -6.72 18.35 1.80
C VAL A 36 -5.74 19.49 1.48
N GLY A 37 -4.53 19.19 1.00
CA GLY A 37 -3.53 20.22 0.71
C GLY A 37 -2.80 20.76 1.94
N GLU A 38 -2.85 20.06 3.08
CA GLU A 38 -2.08 20.42 4.28
C GLU A 38 -0.58 20.30 4.03
N VAL A 39 -0.18 19.33 3.23
CA VAL A 39 1.18 19.12 2.76
C VAL A 39 1.22 18.85 1.26
N TRP A 40 2.33 19.21 0.60
CA TRP A 40 2.54 18.93 -0.82
C TRP A 40 2.78 17.45 -1.12
N TYR A 41 3.46 16.78 -0.21
CA TYR A 41 3.73 15.35 -0.26
C TYR A 41 3.87 14.78 1.15
N ALA A 42 3.76 13.47 1.25
CA ALA A 42 4.06 12.73 2.47
C ALA A 42 4.84 11.45 2.12
N ILE A 43 5.54 10.91 3.11
CA ILE A 43 6.16 9.58 3.01
C ILE A 43 5.25 8.59 3.73
N GLY A 44 4.92 7.52 3.02
CA GLY A 44 4.19 6.38 3.58
C GLY A 44 5.06 5.12 3.67
N SER A 45 4.53 4.08 4.29
CA SER A 45 5.07 2.73 4.25
C SER A 45 4.05 1.77 3.65
N ASP A 46 4.51 0.81 2.85
CA ASP A 46 3.67 -0.13 2.12
C ASP A 46 4.21 -1.55 2.29
N THR A 47 3.53 -2.35 3.06
CA THR A 47 3.84 -3.75 3.32
C THR A 47 2.92 -4.69 2.54
N GLY A 48 1.67 -4.27 2.32
CA GLY A 48 0.65 -5.01 1.59
C GLY A 48 -0.30 -4.12 0.79
N GLY A 49 0.00 -2.81 0.66
CA GLY A 49 -0.87 -1.83 0.00
C GLY A 49 -0.97 -0.52 0.75
N SER A 50 -0.25 -0.36 1.87
CA SER A 50 -0.48 0.71 2.84
C SER A 50 -0.06 2.13 2.40
N ILE A 51 0.48 2.32 1.19
CA ILE A 51 0.58 3.58 0.45
C ILE A 51 -0.54 3.67 -0.58
N ARG A 52 -0.69 2.62 -1.39
CA ARG A 52 -1.52 2.61 -2.60
C ARG A 52 -3.00 2.61 -2.30
N GLN A 53 -3.45 1.82 -1.32
CA GLN A 53 -4.85 1.75 -0.93
C GLN A 53 -5.34 3.09 -0.34
N PRO A 54 -4.67 3.69 0.66
CA PRO A 54 -5.11 5.00 1.15
C PRO A 54 -4.98 6.11 0.10
N ALA A 55 -4.00 6.03 -0.82
CA ALA A 55 -3.93 6.96 -1.95
C ALA A 55 -5.16 6.86 -2.85
N ALA A 56 -5.65 5.63 -3.15
CA ALA A 56 -6.88 5.42 -3.90
C ALA A 56 -8.10 5.99 -3.18
N HIS A 57 -8.26 5.69 -1.89
CA HIS A 57 -9.41 6.13 -1.10
C HIS A 57 -9.45 7.63 -0.83
N CYS A 58 -8.28 8.30 -0.85
CA CYS A 58 -8.19 9.76 -0.66
C CYS A 58 -8.06 10.54 -1.97
N GLY A 59 -8.04 9.88 -3.14
CA GLY A 59 -7.98 10.55 -4.45
C GLY A 59 -6.63 11.23 -4.72
N VAL A 60 -5.54 10.63 -4.25
CA VAL A 60 -4.17 11.11 -4.46
C VAL A 60 -3.32 10.03 -5.14
N THR A 61 -2.11 10.38 -5.55
CA THR A 61 -1.16 9.44 -6.15
C THR A 61 -0.23 8.90 -5.08
N GLY A 62 -0.06 7.58 -5.04
CA GLY A 62 0.84 6.93 -4.08
C GLY A 62 1.68 5.86 -4.72
N MET A 63 3.01 5.92 -4.53
CA MET A 63 3.93 4.98 -5.14
C MET A 63 4.64 4.12 -4.10
N LYS A 64 4.53 2.82 -4.27
CA LYS A 64 5.40 1.83 -3.66
C LYS A 64 6.52 1.48 -4.67
N PRO A 65 7.75 1.93 -4.47
CA PRO A 65 8.85 1.60 -5.38
C PRO A 65 9.27 0.12 -5.28
N THR A 66 10.16 -0.30 -6.12
CA THR A 66 10.82 -1.62 -6.05
C THR A 66 11.37 -1.85 -4.65
N TYR A 67 11.19 -3.07 -4.12
CA TYR A 67 11.72 -3.44 -2.80
C TYR A 67 13.23 -3.18 -2.71
N GLY A 68 13.62 -2.48 -1.65
CA GLY A 68 15.01 -2.07 -1.44
C GLY A 68 15.42 -0.77 -2.13
N SER A 69 14.58 -0.15 -2.96
CA SER A 69 14.90 1.13 -3.60
C SER A 69 15.07 2.28 -2.60
N VAL A 70 14.36 2.24 -1.48
CA VAL A 70 14.42 3.23 -0.41
C VAL A 70 14.79 2.54 0.90
N SER A 71 15.74 3.13 1.64
CA SER A 71 16.14 2.62 2.95
C SER A 71 14.96 2.59 3.93
N ARG A 72 14.89 1.53 4.72
CA ARG A 72 13.93 1.34 5.82
C ARG A 72 14.50 1.75 7.18
N TYR A 73 15.72 2.30 7.21
CA TYR A 73 16.31 2.76 8.46
C TYR A 73 15.48 3.89 9.06
N GLY A 74 15.10 3.73 10.33
CA GLY A 74 14.19 4.65 11.03
C GLY A 74 12.72 4.25 10.98
N LEU A 75 12.34 3.27 10.12
CA LEU A 75 11.00 2.71 10.12
C LEU A 75 10.87 1.62 11.20
N VAL A 76 9.80 1.67 11.99
CA VAL A 76 9.42 0.53 12.86
C VAL A 76 9.02 -0.64 11.96
N ALA A 77 9.81 -1.71 12.00
CA ALA A 77 9.61 -2.86 11.13
C ALA A 77 8.32 -3.61 11.46
N TYR A 78 7.49 -3.80 10.43
CA TYR A 78 6.34 -4.71 10.48
C TYR A 78 6.73 -6.08 9.88
N ALA A 79 6.97 -6.14 8.58
CA ALA A 79 7.41 -7.34 7.88
C ALA A 79 8.63 -6.98 7.00
N SER A 80 9.83 -7.26 7.51
CA SER A 80 11.09 -6.77 6.95
C SER A 80 11.32 -7.21 5.49
N SER A 81 10.76 -8.33 5.07
CA SER A 81 10.87 -8.81 3.69
C SER A 81 9.84 -8.20 2.73
N LEU A 82 8.94 -7.34 3.23
CA LEU A 82 7.84 -6.74 2.48
C LEU A 82 7.77 -5.22 2.62
N ASP A 83 8.15 -4.68 3.78
CA ASP A 83 8.08 -3.24 4.08
C ASP A 83 8.85 -2.41 3.05
N GLN A 84 8.21 -1.38 2.52
CA GLN A 84 8.83 -0.42 1.62
C GLN A 84 8.31 0.99 1.92
N LEU A 85 9.21 1.98 1.92
CA LEU A 85 8.86 3.40 1.98
C LEU A 85 8.64 3.95 0.57
N GLY A 86 7.75 4.92 0.46
CA GLY A 86 7.49 5.59 -0.81
C GLY A 86 6.66 6.86 -0.66
N PRO A 87 6.59 7.67 -1.72
CA PRO A 87 5.90 8.94 -1.72
C PRO A 87 4.38 8.80 -1.91
N ILE A 88 3.66 9.73 -1.29
CA ILE A 88 2.27 10.06 -1.56
C ILE A 88 2.25 11.54 -1.93
N ALA A 89 1.69 11.89 -3.09
CA ALA A 89 1.62 13.24 -3.60
C ALA A 89 0.41 13.43 -4.52
N ARG A 90 0.23 14.61 -5.10
CA ARG A 90 -0.88 14.86 -6.02
C ARG A 90 -0.70 14.18 -7.36
N SER A 91 0.50 14.21 -7.90
CA SER A 91 0.78 13.70 -9.25
C SER A 91 1.90 12.67 -9.27
N ALA A 92 1.99 11.92 -10.37
CA ALA A 92 3.10 11.03 -10.65
C ALA A 92 4.44 11.79 -10.76
N ALA A 93 4.42 13.02 -11.27
CA ALA A 93 5.61 13.86 -11.35
C ALA A 93 6.09 14.27 -9.95
N ASP A 94 5.19 14.64 -9.03
CA ASP A 94 5.55 14.92 -7.64
C ASP A 94 6.08 13.68 -6.94
N CYS A 95 5.47 12.51 -7.18
CA CYS A 95 5.97 11.24 -6.66
C CYS A 95 7.37 10.93 -7.21
N ALA A 96 7.64 11.20 -8.48
CA ALA A 96 8.97 11.02 -9.07
C ALA A 96 10.01 11.92 -8.42
N ALA A 97 9.68 13.20 -8.21
CA ALA A 97 10.56 14.16 -7.56
C ALA A 97 10.93 13.74 -6.12
N VAL A 98 9.94 13.30 -5.34
CA VAL A 98 10.18 12.83 -3.98
C VAL A 98 10.95 11.51 -3.96
N LEU A 99 10.57 10.55 -4.82
CA LEU A 99 11.28 9.27 -4.90
C LEU A 99 12.74 9.44 -5.29
N GLU A 100 13.04 10.37 -6.21
CA GLU A 100 14.39 10.71 -6.62
C GLU A 100 15.28 11.13 -5.44
N LEU A 101 14.71 11.83 -4.46
CA LEU A 101 15.43 12.32 -3.28
C LEU A 101 15.65 11.25 -2.20
N ILE A 102 14.73 10.27 -2.10
CA ILE A 102 14.77 9.29 -1.00
C ILE A 102 15.32 7.92 -1.40
N ARG A 103 15.47 7.64 -2.71
CA ARG A 103 15.99 6.36 -3.19
C ARG A 103 17.50 6.28 -3.11
N GLY A 104 18.02 5.05 -2.98
CA GLY A 104 19.45 4.77 -3.07
C GLY A 104 19.97 3.96 -1.89
N ARG A 105 21.28 3.74 -1.90
CA ARG A 105 21.99 2.95 -0.91
C ARG A 105 22.09 3.67 0.43
N ASP A 106 21.70 2.98 1.50
CA ASP A 106 21.98 3.36 2.89
C ASP A 106 22.78 2.24 3.57
N PRO A 107 23.99 2.49 4.06
CA PRO A 107 24.79 1.47 4.72
C PRO A 107 24.16 0.93 6.02
N ARG A 108 23.16 1.63 6.58
CA ARG A 108 22.41 1.19 7.79
C ARG A 108 21.24 0.26 7.46
N ASP A 109 20.90 0.10 6.18
CA ASP A 109 19.92 -0.89 5.72
C ASP A 109 20.56 -1.81 4.66
N ALA A 110 20.90 -3.04 5.09
CA ALA A 110 21.52 -4.04 4.23
C ALA A 110 20.68 -4.44 3.01
N THR A 111 19.38 -4.16 3.01
CA THR A 111 18.48 -4.44 1.87
C THR A 111 18.40 -3.30 0.86
N SER A 112 18.95 -2.12 1.18
CA SER A 112 18.93 -0.99 0.26
C SER A 112 19.81 -1.23 -0.97
N LEU A 113 19.26 -0.92 -2.15
CA LEU A 113 19.90 -1.14 -3.45
C LEU A 113 20.79 0.04 -3.83
N GLU A 114 21.86 -0.25 -4.54
CA GLU A 114 22.67 0.78 -5.18
C GLU A 114 21.99 1.19 -6.49
N LEU A 115 21.38 2.36 -6.48
CA LEU A 115 20.61 2.89 -7.61
C LEU A 115 21.17 4.27 -8.00
N PRO A 116 21.07 4.65 -9.29
CA PRO A 116 21.41 6.00 -9.71
C PRO A 116 20.60 7.04 -8.91
N THR A 117 21.28 8.05 -8.39
CA THR A 117 20.63 9.19 -7.76
C THR A 117 20.23 10.19 -8.83
N GLY A 118 19.03 10.74 -8.72
CA GLY A 118 18.51 11.74 -9.66
C GLY A 118 17.93 11.18 -10.97
N GLY A 119 17.36 12.06 -11.76
CA GLY A 119 16.93 11.80 -13.14
C GLY A 119 15.56 11.18 -13.32
N LEU A 120 14.81 10.84 -12.26
CA LEU A 120 13.46 10.28 -12.43
C LEU A 120 12.47 11.33 -12.97
N LEU A 121 12.47 12.53 -12.38
CA LEU A 121 11.57 13.59 -12.78
C LEU A 121 11.86 14.04 -14.22
N CYS A 122 13.13 14.26 -14.56
CA CYS A 122 13.55 14.70 -15.89
C CYS A 122 13.34 13.62 -16.96
N ALA A 123 13.26 12.36 -16.58
CA ALA A 123 13.04 11.24 -17.50
C ALA A 123 11.55 10.97 -17.78
N LEU A 124 10.63 11.68 -17.14
CA LEU A 124 9.20 11.57 -17.45
C LEU A 124 8.90 12.22 -18.80
N THR A 125 8.52 11.40 -19.75
CA THR A 125 8.16 11.86 -21.11
C THR A 125 6.65 11.89 -21.32
N GLY A 126 5.91 11.07 -20.59
CA GLY A 126 4.49 10.80 -20.85
C GLY A 126 4.28 10.05 -22.16
N ASP A 127 5.28 9.38 -22.70
CA ASP A 127 5.17 8.59 -23.94
C ASP A 127 4.96 7.12 -23.62
N VAL A 128 3.74 6.65 -23.88
CA VAL A 128 3.35 5.24 -23.73
C VAL A 128 3.14 4.53 -25.06
N ARG A 129 3.49 5.15 -26.18
CA ARG A 129 3.29 4.55 -27.51
C ARG A 129 4.05 3.23 -27.64
N GLY A 130 3.32 2.20 -28.07
CA GLY A 130 3.85 0.84 -28.20
C GLY A 130 4.08 0.10 -26.88
N ARG A 131 3.94 0.74 -25.71
CA ARG A 131 4.02 0.04 -24.42
C ARG A 131 2.88 -0.97 -24.30
N ARG A 132 3.22 -2.19 -23.94
CA ARG A 132 2.25 -3.26 -23.73
C ARG A 132 1.79 -3.29 -22.29
N ILE A 133 0.50 -3.07 -22.06
CA ILE A 133 -0.14 -3.03 -20.75
C ILE A 133 -1.13 -4.19 -20.65
N GLY A 134 -0.89 -5.12 -19.73
CA GLY A 134 -1.77 -6.23 -19.45
C GLY A 134 -2.85 -5.88 -18.43
N LEU A 135 -4.08 -6.33 -18.66
CA LEU A 135 -5.18 -6.30 -17.69
C LEU A 135 -5.41 -7.74 -17.21
N PRO A 136 -4.94 -8.14 -16.01
CA PRO A 136 -5.18 -9.48 -15.50
C PRO A 136 -6.67 -9.74 -15.30
N ALA A 137 -7.24 -10.71 -16.01
CA ALA A 137 -8.66 -11.00 -15.98
C ALA A 137 -9.13 -11.37 -14.55
N GLU A 138 -8.27 -11.99 -13.76
CA GLU A 138 -8.51 -12.38 -12.38
C GLU A 138 -8.77 -11.17 -11.45
N CYS A 139 -8.33 -9.96 -11.84
CA CYS A 139 -8.58 -8.73 -11.09
C CYS A 139 -9.92 -8.06 -11.41
N PHE A 140 -10.69 -8.56 -12.39
CA PHE A 140 -11.92 -7.92 -12.87
C PHE A 140 -13.19 -8.75 -12.64
N GLY A 141 -13.17 -9.62 -11.64
CA GLY A 141 -14.31 -10.48 -11.25
C GLY A 141 -14.50 -10.49 -9.72
N GLY A 142 -15.33 -11.41 -9.27
CA GLY A 142 -15.54 -11.68 -7.84
C GLY A 142 -16.17 -10.51 -7.08
N THR A 143 -15.47 -9.96 -6.11
CA THR A 143 -15.95 -8.92 -5.20
C THR A 143 -15.75 -7.49 -5.71
N LEU A 144 -15.21 -7.31 -6.93
CA LEU A 144 -14.94 -5.99 -7.48
C LEU A 144 -16.26 -5.24 -7.81
N GLU A 145 -16.46 -4.08 -7.23
CA GLU A 145 -17.63 -3.24 -7.55
C GLU A 145 -17.65 -2.81 -9.02
N PRO A 146 -18.83 -2.83 -9.68
CA PRO A 146 -18.95 -2.48 -11.10
C PRO A 146 -18.45 -1.07 -11.43
N GLU A 147 -18.61 -0.11 -10.52
CA GLU A 147 -18.15 1.28 -10.73
C GLU A 147 -16.62 1.35 -10.71
N VAL A 148 -15.98 0.60 -9.83
CA VAL A 148 -14.51 0.49 -9.78
C VAL A 148 -13.99 -0.18 -11.05
N ALA A 149 -14.60 -1.30 -11.46
CA ALA A 149 -14.23 -2.00 -12.69
C ALA A 149 -14.35 -1.07 -13.92
N ALA A 150 -15.44 -0.32 -14.01
CA ALA A 150 -15.69 0.61 -15.12
C ALA A 150 -14.65 1.74 -15.16
N ALA A 151 -14.32 2.34 -14.01
CA ALA A 151 -13.34 3.41 -13.91
C ALA A 151 -11.93 2.94 -14.32
N VAL A 152 -11.50 1.76 -13.87
CA VAL A 152 -10.20 1.19 -14.23
C VAL A 152 -10.14 0.82 -15.72
N ARG A 153 -11.23 0.27 -16.29
CA ARG A 153 -11.32 0.01 -17.73
C ARG A 153 -11.32 1.31 -18.55
N ALA A 154 -11.91 2.39 -18.03
CA ALA A 154 -11.84 3.71 -18.66
C ALA A 154 -10.41 4.25 -18.66
N ALA A 155 -9.66 4.07 -17.56
CA ALA A 155 -8.23 4.44 -17.50
C ALA A 155 -7.40 3.66 -18.53
N ALA A 156 -7.69 2.36 -18.73
CA ALA A 156 -7.10 1.56 -19.80
C ALA A 156 -7.40 2.16 -21.18
N GLY A 157 -8.61 2.68 -21.39
CA GLY A 157 -9.02 3.38 -22.61
C GLY A 157 -8.21 4.64 -22.90
N VAL A 158 -7.92 5.43 -21.87
CA VAL A 158 -7.08 6.64 -21.98
C VAL A 158 -5.64 6.27 -22.39
N LEU A 159 -5.04 5.28 -21.75
CA LEU A 159 -3.67 4.83 -22.10
C LEU A 159 -3.63 4.25 -23.54
N ARG A 160 -4.68 3.53 -23.96
CA ARG A 160 -4.81 3.05 -25.34
C ARG A 160 -4.91 4.20 -26.34
N ALA A 161 -5.68 5.24 -26.04
CA ALA A 161 -5.79 6.43 -26.88
C ALA A 161 -4.45 7.18 -27.01
N ARG A 162 -3.57 7.09 -26.00
CA ARG A 162 -2.20 7.60 -26.03
C ARG A 162 -1.22 6.69 -26.78
N GLY A 163 -1.69 5.59 -27.36
CA GLY A 163 -0.89 4.70 -28.20
C GLY A 163 -0.31 3.47 -27.50
N ALA A 164 -0.68 3.21 -26.25
CA ALA A 164 -0.34 1.96 -25.58
C ALA A 164 -1.16 0.78 -26.18
N VAL A 165 -0.55 -0.40 -26.22
CA VAL A 165 -1.20 -1.66 -26.57
C VAL A 165 -1.76 -2.27 -25.27
N VAL A 166 -3.08 -2.19 -25.09
CA VAL A 166 -3.74 -2.66 -23.87
C VAL A 166 -4.54 -3.92 -24.19
N GLU A 167 -4.19 -5.02 -23.52
CA GLU A 167 -4.74 -6.36 -23.76
C GLU A 167 -5.13 -7.04 -22.45
N GLU A 168 -6.12 -7.93 -22.49
CA GLU A 168 -6.39 -8.83 -21.38
C GLU A 168 -5.27 -9.87 -21.28
N CYS A 169 -4.90 -10.22 -20.04
CA CYS A 169 -3.91 -11.24 -19.75
C CYS A 169 -4.36 -12.08 -18.56
N SER A 170 -3.62 -13.14 -18.25
CA SER A 170 -3.82 -13.96 -17.06
C SER A 170 -2.63 -13.80 -16.12
N LEU A 171 -2.92 -13.64 -14.84
CA LEU A 171 -1.97 -13.65 -13.73
C LEU A 171 -2.44 -14.70 -12.72
N PRO A 172 -2.10 -15.97 -12.92
CA PRO A 172 -2.58 -17.05 -12.08
C PRO A 172 -2.03 -16.95 -10.65
N LEU A 173 -2.67 -17.67 -9.71
CA LEU A 173 -2.27 -17.78 -8.30
C LEU A 173 -2.56 -16.55 -7.44
N LEU A 174 -3.27 -15.54 -7.91
CA LEU A 174 -3.63 -14.37 -7.10
C LEU A 174 -4.43 -14.76 -5.85
N ASP A 175 -5.25 -15.81 -5.90
CA ASP A 175 -6.03 -16.30 -4.76
C ASP A 175 -5.15 -16.72 -3.57
N TYR A 176 -3.90 -17.09 -3.81
CA TYR A 176 -2.94 -17.45 -2.76
C TYR A 176 -2.20 -16.24 -2.16
N ALA A 177 -2.32 -15.06 -2.77
CA ALA A 177 -1.55 -13.91 -2.35
C ALA A 177 -1.91 -13.43 -0.94
N VAL A 178 -3.20 -13.23 -0.67
CA VAL A 178 -3.67 -12.74 0.64
C VAL A 178 -3.34 -13.73 1.76
N PRO A 179 -3.66 -15.03 1.67
CA PRO A 179 -3.26 -16.00 2.70
C PRO A 179 -1.75 -16.06 2.93
N ALA A 180 -0.95 -16.10 1.85
CA ALA A 180 0.51 -16.13 1.95
C ALA A 180 1.06 -14.87 2.62
N TYR A 181 0.51 -13.70 2.27
CA TYR A 181 0.89 -12.42 2.87
C TYR A 181 0.64 -12.41 4.38
N TYR A 182 -0.56 -12.77 4.84
CA TYR A 182 -0.87 -12.71 6.27
C TYR A 182 -0.03 -13.69 7.09
N ILE A 183 0.24 -14.88 6.58
CA ILE A 183 1.14 -15.83 7.21
C ILE A 183 2.55 -15.24 7.35
N LEU A 184 3.14 -14.74 6.26
CA LEU A 184 4.50 -14.19 6.26
C LEU A 184 4.59 -12.90 7.07
N ALA A 185 3.68 -11.97 6.87
CA ALA A 185 3.68 -10.69 7.56
C ALA A 185 3.48 -10.83 9.07
N CYS A 186 2.59 -11.73 9.52
CA CYS A 186 2.39 -11.98 10.95
C CYS A 186 3.59 -12.71 11.55
N ALA A 187 4.20 -13.68 10.85
CA ALA A 187 5.41 -14.35 11.29
C ALA A 187 6.55 -13.35 11.53
N GLU A 188 6.79 -12.47 10.56
CA GLU A 188 7.82 -11.43 10.67
C GLU A 188 7.47 -10.37 11.73
N ALA A 189 6.20 -9.97 11.86
CA ALA A 189 5.73 -9.06 12.88
C ALA A 189 5.98 -9.59 14.30
N SER A 190 5.68 -10.88 14.53
CA SER A 190 5.92 -11.49 15.84
C SER A 190 7.40 -11.42 16.26
N SER A 191 8.31 -11.62 15.32
CA SER A 191 9.75 -11.51 15.51
C SER A 191 10.20 -10.04 15.66
N ASN A 192 9.77 -9.15 14.74
CA ASN A 192 10.19 -7.76 14.76
C ASN A 192 9.70 -7.00 16.01
N LEU A 193 8.47 -7.26 16.45
CA LEU A 193 7.87 -6.60 17.60
C LEU A 193 8.31 -7.22 18.95
N ALA A 194 9.05 -8.33 18.95
CA ALA A 194 9.58 -8.94 20.16
C ALA A 194 10.50 -7.99 20.94
N ARG A 195 11.19 -7.09 20.24
CA ARG A 195 12.12 -6.11 20.84
C ARG A 195 11.45 -4.98 21.64
N PHE A 196 10.14 -4.78 21.45
CA PHE A 196 9.37 -3.76 22.20
C PHE A 196 8.86 -4.37 23.50
N ASP A 197 9.75 -4.50 24.46
CA ASP A 197 9.56 -5.19 25.74
C ASP A 197 9.47 -4.24 26.95
N GLY A 198 9.63 -2.93 26.69
CA GLY A 198 9.65 -1.90 27.75
C GLY A 198 10.95 -1.82 28.56
N VAL A 199 11.98 -2.59 28.16
CA VAL A 199 13.33 -2.51 28.78
C VAL A 199 14.24 -1.61 27.96
N LYS A 200 14.45 -1.94 26.67
CA LYS A 200 15.24 -1.12 25.74
C LYS A 200 14.39 -0.26 24.83
N TYR A 201 13.22 -0.75 24.44
CA TYR A 201 12.38 -0.11 23.41
C TYR A 201 10.92 -0.10 23.82
N GLY A 202 10.22 0.93 23.33
CA GLY A 202 8.78 1.07 23.44
C GLY A 202 8.31 1.57 24.82
N TRP A 203 7.00 1.60 24.94
CA TRP A 203 6.33 1.95 26.19
C TRP A 203 6.60 0.91 27.27
N ARG A 204 6.72 1.36 28.53
CA ARG A 204 6.99 0.53 29.70
C ARG A 204 5.86 0.66 30.70
N ALA A 205 5.30 -0.46 31.15
CA ALA A 205 4.33 -0.48 32.22
C ALA A 205 4.94 -0.05 33.55
N GLU A 206 4.24 0.78 34.29
CA GLU A 206 4.67 1.28 35.60
C GLU A 206 4.12 0.41 36.74
N GLY A 207 4.80 0.47 37.92
CA GLY A 207 4.32 -0.18 39.15
C GLY A 207 4.34 -1.71 39.10
N CYS A 208 5.26 -2.31 38.34
CA CYS A 208 5.42 -3.77 38.26
C CYS A 208 6.30 -4.29 39.38
N GLY A 209 5.85 -5.33 40.07
CA GLY A 209 6.58 -5.97 41.18
C GLY A 209 7.61 -7.01 40.74
N SER A 210 7.58 -7.46 39.46
CA SER A 210 8.49 -8.45 38.92
C SER A 210 8.79 -8.20 37.43
N LEU A 211 9.86 -8.80 36.91
CA LEU A 211 10.23 -8.75 35.51
C LEU A 211 9.17 -9.42 34.63
N GLU A 212 8.60 -10.53 35.06
CA GLU A 212 7.52 -11.22 34.34
C GLU A 212 6.28 -10.35 34.21
N GLU A 213 5.90 -9.69 35.30
CA GLU A 213 4.79 -8.75 35.31
C GLU A 213 5.05 -7.57 34.36
N LEU A 214 6.28 -7.03 34.38
CA LEU A 214 6.70 -5.95 33.48
C LEU A 214 6.51 -6.36 32.01
N TYR A 215 7.03 -7.50 31.59
CA TYR A 215 6.89 -7.98 30.23
C TYR A 215 5.41 -8.20 29.85
N ARG A 216 4.68 -8.90 30.71
CA ARG A 216 3.27 -9.22 30.46
C ARG A 216 2.44 -7.95 30.30
N ARG A 217 2.55 -7.00 31.25
CA ARG A 217 1.77 -5.76 31.24
C ARG A 217 2.20 -4.84 30.08
N THR A 218 3.49 -4.63 29.89
CA THR A 218 4.01 -3.81 28.79
C THR A 218 3.47 -4.27 27.44
N ARG A 219 3.49 -5.57 27.16
CA ARG A 219 3.02 -6.10 25.88
C ARG A 219 1.50 -6.15 25.75
N THR A 220 0.79 -6.32 26.87
CA THR A 220 -0.68 -6.34 26.86
C THR A 220 -1.28 -4.93 26.76
N GLU A 221 -0.70 -3.95 27.45
CA GLU A 221 -1.20 -2.59 27.54
C GLU A 221 -0.64 -1.70 26.40
N GLY A 222 0.61 -1.95 25.98
CA GLY A 222 1.32 -1.17 24.96
C GLY A 222 0.98 -1.53 23.51
N PHE A 223 0.41 -2.72 23.25
CA PHE A 223 -0.05 -3.11 21.92
C PHE A 223 -1.56 -3.14 21.82
N GLY A 224 -2.10 -2.50 20.79
CA GLY A 224 -3.53 -2.57 20.46
C GLY A 224 -3.98 -3.99 20.04
N PRO A 225 -5.31 -4.25 20.00
CA PRO A 225 -5.86 -5.58 19.71
C PRO A 225 -5.37 -6.18 18.39
N GLU A 226 -5.37 -5.41 17.31
CA GLU A 226 -4.93 -5.87 15.98
C GLU A 226 -3.46 -6.32 15.99
N VAL A 227 -2.58 -5.55 16.63
CA VAL A 227 -1.16 -5.90 16.74
C VAL A 227 -0.96 -7.17 17.54
N ARG A 228 -1.68 -7.33 18.66
CA ARG A 228 -1.63 -8.54 19.48
C ARG A 228 -2.08 -9.78 18.71
N TRP A 229 -3.17 -9.66 17.91
CA TRP A 229 -3.63 -10.74 17.05
C TRP A 229 -2.55 -11.18 16.06
N ARG A 230 -1.89 -10.24 15.39
CA ARG A 230 -0.81 -10.55 14.43
C ARG A 230 0.40 -11.18 15.09
N ILE A 231 0.77 -10.74 16.29
CA ILE A 231 1.85 -11.36 17.08
C ILE A 231 1.48 -12.82 17.44
N LEU A 232 0.26 -13.06 17.91
CA LEU A 232 -0.21 -14.40 18.27
C LEU A 232 -0.24 -15.32 17.06
N LEU A 233 -0.80 -14.88 15.95
CA LEU A 233 -0.84 -15.65 14.71
C LEU A 233 0.58 -15.93 14.19
N GLY A 234 1.48 -14.93 14.23
CA GLY A 234 2.87 -15.10 13.82
C GLY A 234 3.61 -16.11 14.69
N THR A 235 3.41 -16.06 16.00
CA THR A 235 3.99 -17.05 16.93
C THR A 235 3.46 -18.45 16.65
N PHE A 236 2.17 -18.58 16.36
CA PHE A 236 1.55 -19.86 16.01
C PHE A 236 2.13 -20.45 14.72
N VAL A 237 2.21 -19.69 13.64
CA VAL A 237 2.70 -20.20 12.35
C VAL A 237 4.21 -20.50 12.35
N LEU A 238 4.97 -19.94 13.30
CA LEU A 238 6.39 -20.23 13.51
C LEU A 238 6.63 -21.37 14.49
N SER A 239 5.60 -21.91 15.17
CA SER A 239 5.76 -23.05 16.07
C SER A 239 6.21 -24.31 15.31
N ALA A 240 6.88 -25.24 16.00
CA ALA A 240 7.47 -26.43 15.38
C ALA A 240 6.46 -27.25 14.57
N ASP A 241 5.23 -27.41 15.07
CA ASP A 241 4.18 -28.20 14.43
C ASP A 241 3.53 -27.50 13.22
N CYS A 242 3.61 -26.17 13.18
CA CYS A 242 2.94 -25.35 12.15
C CYS A 242 3.89 -24.81 11.08
N TYR A 243 5.18 -24.74 11.36
CA TYR A 243 6.19 -24.11 10.48
C TYR A 243 6.18 -24.69 9.07
N ASP A 244 6.22 -26.01 8.94
CA ASP A 244 6.23 -26.68 7.63
C ASP A 244 4.88 -26.59 6.91
N SER A 245 3.79 -26.62 7.67
CA SER A 245 2.43 -26.63 7.14
C SER A 245 1.93 -25.27 6.68
N TYR A 246 2.45 -24.18 7.27
CA TYR A 246 2.01 -22.81 6.98
C TYR A 246 3.14 -21.94 6.45
N TYR A 247 4.20 -21.69 7.23
CA TYR A 247 5.24 -20.73 6.87
C TYR A 247 6.00 -21.13 5.61
N LYS A 248 6.47 -22.38 5.52
CA LYS A 248 7.16 -22.86 4.31
C LYS A 248 6.25 -22.86 3.08
N LYS A 249 4.96 -23.22 3.23
CA LYS A 249 4.01 -23.18 2.12
C LYS A 249 3.75 -21.73 1.65
N ALA A 250 3.68 -20.77 2.58
CA ALA A 250 3.53 -19.37 2.23
C ALA A 250 4.76 -18.84 1.46
N LEU A 251 6.00 -19.24 1.86
CA LEU A 251 7.21 -18.93 1.09
C LEU A 251 7.20 -19.54 -0.32
N GLN A 252 6.72 -20.79 -0.45
CA GLN A 252 6.57 -21.43 -1.76
C GLN A 252 5.52 -20.72 -2.63
N ALA A 253 4.39 -20.34 -2.06
CA ALA A 253 3.36 -19.56 -2.75
C ALA A 253 3.91 -18.21 -3.23
N ARG A 254 4.65 -17.49 -2.35
CA ARG A 254 5.36 -16.25 -2.71
C ARG A 254 6.30 -16.44 -3.89
N ALA A 255 7.13 -17.49 -3.87
CA ALA A 255 8.07 -17.76 -4.94
C ALA A 255 7.37 -18.07 -6.28
N ARG A 256 6.28 -18.84 -6.25
CA ARG A 256 5.47 -19.15 -7.44
C ARG A 256 4.76 -17.92 -7.99
N LEU A 257 4.21 -17.06 -7.10
CA LEU A 257 3.57 -15.82 -7.49
C LEU A 257 4.59 -14.88 -8.16
N LYS A 258 5.80 -14.74 -7.59
CA LYS A 258 6.87 -13.97 -8.22
C LYS A 258 7.21 -14.50 -9.61
N ALA A 259 7.37 -15.81 -9.77
CA ALA A 259 7.62 -16.43 -11.07
C ALA A 259 6.47 -16.18 -12.09
N ALA A 260 5.22 -16.15 -11.64
CA ALA A 260 4.08 -15.80 -12.49
C ALA A 260 4.17 -14.34 -12.98
N PHE A 261 4.52 -13.39 -12.12
CA PHE A 261 4.80 -12.01 -12.54
C PHE A 261 5.97 -11.93 -13.52
N ASP A 262 7.08 -12.61 -13.23
CA ASP A 262 8.26 -12.61 -14.12
C ASP A 262 7.89 -13.13 -15.52
N ALA A 263 7.03 -14.15 -15.61
CA ALA A 263 6.56 -14.69 -16.89
C ALA A 263 5.63 -13.70 -17.64
N VAL A 264 4.74 -13.01 -16.93
CA VAL A 264 3.85 -12.02 -17.54
C VAL A 264 4.65 -10.82 -18.05
N PHE A 265 5.66 -10.36 -17.32
CA PHE A 265 6.54 -9.27 -17.75
C PHE A 265 7.51 -9.61 -18.89
N GLN A 266 7.56 -10.87 -19.34
CA GLN A 266 8.19 -11.18 -20.63
C GLN A 266 7.37 -10.70 -21.84
N ARG A 267 6.07 -10.45 -21.64
CA ARG A 267 5.12 -10.08 -22.71
C ARG A 267 4.57 -8.67 -22.56
N TYR A 268 4.53 -8.15 -21.34
CA TYR A 268 3.96 -6.84 -20.98
C TYR A 268 5.00 -5.98 -20.28
N ASP A 269 5.00 -4.69 -20.57
CA ASP A 269 5.84 -3.71 -19.88
C ASP A 269 5.26 -3.34 -18.52
N LEU A 270 3.93 -3.31 -18.43
CA LEU A 270 3.18 -2.93 -17.23
C LEU A 270 1.90 -3.76 -17.10
N LEU A 271 1.37 -3.82 -15.88
CA LEU A 271 0.00 -4.29 -15.62
C LEU A 271 -0.83 -3.14 -15.09
N LEU A 272 -2.13 -3.13 -15.44
CA LEU A 272 -3.12 -2.20 -14.89
C LEU A 272 -4.20 -2.99 -14.17
N THR A 273 -4.44 -2.66 -12.89
CA THR A 273 -5.38 -3.35 -12.01
C THR A 273 -6.19 -2.35 -11.18
N PRO A 274 -7.30 -2.74 -10.54
CA PRO A 274 -7.86 -2.00 -9.42
C PRO A 274 -6.84 -1.89 -8.26
N VAL A 275 -7.06 -0.93 -7.36
CA VAL A 275 -6.31 -0.83 -6.10
C VAL A 275 -7.05 -1.54 -4.97
N ALA A 276 -8.35 -1.30 -4.87
CA ALA A 276 -9.24 -1.90 -3.87
C ALA A 276 -10.54 -2.35 -4.55
N PRO A 277 -11.27 -3.33 -3.98
CA PRO A 277 -12.51 -3.81 -4.57
C PRO A 277 -13.65 -2.79 -4.51
N THR A 278 -13.60 -1.87 -3.56
CA THR A 278 -14.63 -0.85 -3.29
C THR A 278 -14.00 0.52 -3.14
N THR A 279 -14.81 1.57 -3.08
CA THR A 279 -14.41 2.88 -2.58
C THR A 279 -14.22 2.86 -1.05
N ALA A 280 -13.88 3.98 -0.43
CA ALA A 280 -13.58 4.06 1.00
C ALA A 280 -14.72 3.50 1.89
N PRO A 281 -14.47 2.51 2.76
CA PRO A 281 -15.47 1.92 3.64
C PRO A 281 -15.87 2.88 4.76
N ARG A 282 -17.04 2.68 5.36
CA ARG A 282 -17.45 3.42 6.56
C ARG A 282 -16.59 3.04 7.77
N LEU A 283 -16.37 4.01 8.65
CA LEU A 283 -15.70 3.74 9.92
C LEU A 283 -16.53 2.70 10.73
N GLY A 284 -15.83 1.69 11.25
CA GLY A 284 -16.42 0.58 12.00
C GLY A 284 -16.74 -0.66 11.16
N GLU A 285 -16.97 -0.54 9.87
CA GLU A 285 -17.30 -1.69 9.00
C GLU A 285 -16.17 -2.73 8.96
N GLY A 286 -14.93 -2.30 8.76
CA GLY A 286 -13.77 -3.20 8.72
C GLY A 286 -13.47 -3.88 10.06
N LEU A 287 -13.84 -3.26 11.18
CA LEU A 287 -13.70 -3.86 12.51
C LEU A 287 -14.78 -4.92 12.79
N ALA A 288 -15.95 -4.77 12.18
CA ALA A 288 -17.07 -5.71 12.32
C ALA A 288 -16.89 -6.97 11.47
N ASP A 289 -16.21 -6.86 10.31
CA ASP A 289 -15.93 -7.99 9.41
C ASP A 289 -14.44 -8.05 9.04
N PRO A 290 -13.62 -8.77 9.83
CA PRO A 290 -12.19 -8.93 9.55
C PRO A 290 -11.87 -9.58 8.19
N LEU A 291 -12.74 -10.43 7.66
CA LEU A 291 -12.53 -11.07 6.37
C LEU A 291 -12.64 -10.07 5.23
N SER A 292 -13.65 -9.23 5.25
CA SER A 292 -13.80 -8.12 4.29
C SER A 292 -12.60 -7.18 4.34
N LEU A 293 -12.12 -6.86 5.54
CA LEU A 293 -10.90 -6.06 5.71
C LEU A 293 -9.69 -6.70 5.05
N TYR A 294 -9.49 -8.01 5.21
CA TYR A 294 -8.37 -8.73 4.59
C TYR A 294 -8.49 -8.79 3.07
N LEU A 295 -9.70 -8.91 2.54
CA LEU A 295 -9.95 -8.92 1.11
C LEU A 295 -9.79 -7.54 0.46
N SER A 296 -9.81 -6.46 1.24
CA SER A 296 -9.57 -5.10 0.70
C SER A 296 -8.17 -4.93 0.08
N ASP A 297 -7.20 -5.75 0.50
CA ASP A 297 -5.82 -5.70 0.04
C ASP A 297 -5.51 -6.69 -1.11
N ILE A 298 -6.54 -7.38 -1.66
CA ILE A 298 -6.38 -8.46 -2.64
C ILE A 298 -5.59 -8.04 -3.89
N TYR A 299 -5.74 -6.80 -4.35
CA TYR A 299 -5.09 -6.28 -5.55
C TYR A 299 -3.71 -5.65 -5.28
N THR A 300 -3.43 -5.27 -4.04
CA THR A 300 -2.17 -4.60 -3.69
C THR A 300 -1.08 -5.55 -3.18
N VAL A 301 -1.48 -6.54 -2.38
CA VAL A 301 -0.60 -7.56 -1.77
C VAL A 301 0.30 -8.30 -2.78
N PRO A 302 -0.18 -8.70 -3.98
CA PRO A 302 0.65 -9.43 -4.93
C PRO A 302 1.94 -8.72 -5.32
N ALA A 303 1.89 -7.40 -5.51
CA ALA A 303 3.07 -6.59 -5.84
C ALA A 303 4.09 -6.53 -4.69
N ASN A 304 3.64 -6.59 -3.42
CA ASN A 304 4.54 -6.66 -2.27
C ASN A 304 5.24 -8.01 -2.18
N LEU A 305 4.48 -9.11 -2.31
CA LEU A 305 5.04 -10.46 -2.28
C LEU A 305 6.10 -10.67 -3.36
N ALA A 306 5.90 -10.07 -4.53
CA ALA A 306 6.83 -10.16 -5.66
C ALA A 306 7.95 -9.09 -5.62
N GLY A 307 7.90 -8.11 -4.71
CA GLY A 307 8.91 -7.05 -4.56
C GLY A 307 8.87 -5.98 -5.67
N LEU A 308 7.76 -5.86 -6.40
CA LEU A 308 7.62 -5.07 -7.62
C LEU A 308 7.23 -3.61 -7.33
N PRO A 309 7.60 -2.64 -8.18
CA PRO A 309 7.11 -1.28 -8.09
C PRO A 309 5.63 -1.24 -8.50
N ALA A 310 4.85 -0.44 -7.78
CA ALA A 310 3.45 -0.21 -8.11
C ALA A 310 3.00 1.18 -7.68
N LEU A 311 2.14 1.81 -8.48
CA LEU A 311 1.64 3.15 -8.24
C LEU A 311 0.11 3.15 -8.33
N SER A 312 -0.53 3.72 -7.32
CA SER A 312 -1.96 4.05 -7.32
C SER A 312 -2.16 5.47 -7.83
N MET A 313 -3.10 5.66 -8.74
CA MET A 313 -3.51 6.97 -9.24
C MET A 313 -5.04 7.07 -9.26
N PRO A 314 -5.63 8.25 -8.97
CA PRO A 314 -7.08 8.43 -9.08
C PRO A 314 -7.53 8.29 -10.55
N CYS A 315 -8.61 7.54 -10.77
CA CYS A 315 -9.12 7.27 -12.11
C CYS A 315 -10.62 7.52 -12.30
N GLY A 316 -11.28 8.01 -11.26
CA GLY A 316 -12.72 8.32 -11.29
C GLY A 316 -13.28 8.54 -9.90
N PHE A 317 -14.59 8.67 -9.86
CA PHE A 317 -15.38 8.76 -8.63
C PHE A 317 -16.59 7.84 -8.76
N ASP A 318 -17.04 7.28 -7.64
CA ASP A 318 -18.30 6.56 -7.58
C ASP A 318 -19.50 7.54 -7.59
N ARG A 319 -20.72 7.01 -7.63
CA ARG A 319 -21.95 7.83 -7.57
C ARG A 319 -22.11 8.61 -6.28
N GLY A 320 -21.41 8.20 -5.21
CA GLY A 320 -21.36 8.88 -3.93
C GLY A 320 -20.33 10.01 -3.87
N GLY A 321 -19.54 10.22 -4.94
CA GLY A 321 -18.47 11.22 -4.98
C GLY A 321 -17.19 10.78 -4.29
N LEU A 322 -17.00 9.49 -4.04
CA LEU A 322 -15.79 8.94 -3.44
C LEU A 322 -14.77 8.55 -4.52
N PRO A 323 -13.46 8.82 -4.30
CA PRO A 323 -12.43 8.51 -5.26
C PRO A 323 -12.28 7.01 -5.56
N ILE A 324 -11.96 6.71 -6.81
CA ILE A 324 -11.57 5.38 -7.29
C ILE A 324 -10.12 5.43 -7.77
N GLY A 325 -9.31 4.46 -7.35
CA GLY A 325 -7.92 4.33 -7.77
C GLY A 325 -7.68 3.18 -8.76
N ALA A 326 -6.86 3.44 -9.78
CA ALA A 326 -6.24 2.43 -10.63
C ALA A 326 -4.78 2.24 -10.24
N GLN A 327 -4.27 1.01 -10.38
CA GLN A 327 -2.89 0.65 -10.05
C GLN A 327 -2.13 0.24 -11.30
N LEU A 328 -0.97 0.86 -11.53
CA LEU A 328 0.05 0.39 -12.46
C LEU A 328 1.11 -0.42 -11.69
N ILE A 329 1.46 -1.60 -12.20
CA ILE A 329 2.51 -2.46 -11.65
C ILE A 329 3.55 -2.67 -12.73
N GLY A 330 4.83 -2.49 -12.40
CA GLY A 330 5.95 -2.73 -13.31
C GLY A 330 6.84 -3.91 -12.90
N PRO A 331 7.74 -4.36 -13.78
CA PRO A 331 8.78 -5.32 -13.43
C PRO A 331 9.72 -4.73 -12.36
N ALA A 332 10.49 -5.57 -11.70
CA ALA A 332 11.50 -5.13 -10.74
C ALA A 332 12.44 -4.08 -11.39
N LEU A 333 12.69 -2.98 -10.67
CA LEU A 333 13.44 -1.81 -11.14
C LEU A 333 12.77 -1.03 -12.29
N GLY A 334 11.52 -1.35 -12.62
CA GLY A 334 10.72 -0.62 -13.60
C GLY A 334 10.00 0.62 -13.03
N ASP A 335 10.52 1.20 -11.96
CA ASP A 335 9.92 2.35 -11.26
C ASP A 335 9.64 3.53 -12.18
N LEU A 336 10.57 3.86 -13.08
CA LEU A 336 10.41 4.92 -14.06
C LEU A 336 9.27 4.63 -15.05
N ALA A 337 9.15 3.39 -15.52
CA ALA A 337 8.09 3.02 -16.48
C ALA A 337 6.69 3.15 -15.84
N VAL A 338 6.57 2.80 -14.56
CA VAL A 338 5.32 2.97 -13.79
C VAL A 338 4.98 4.45 -13.62
N LEU A 339 5.95 5.28 -13.23
CA LEU A 339 5.78 6.72 -13.07
C LEU A 339 5.44 7.41 -14.40
N ASP A 340 6.11 7.05 -15.48
CA ASP A 340 5.92 7.67 -16.80
C ASP A 340 4.54 7.34 -17.39
N ALA A 341 4.07 6.10 -17.23
CA ALA A 341 2.72 5.72 -17.65
C ALA A 341 1.62 6.42 -16.82
N ALA A 342 1.82 6.57 -15.51
CA ALA A 342 0.92 7.34 -14.68
C ALA A 342 0.93 8.83 -15.05
N HIS A 343 2.11 9.38 -15.35
CA HIS A 343 2.26 10.74 -15.84
C HIS A 343 1.54 10.95 -17.18
N ALA A 344 1.71 10.02 -18.14
CA ALA A 344 0.97 10.04 -19.40
C ALA A 344 -0.55 10.07 -19.19
N TYR A 345 -1.06 9.24 -18.30
CA TYR A 345 -2.48 9.23 -17.95
C TYR A 345 -2.94 10.56 -17.35
N GLN A 346 -2.16 11.15 -16.47
CA GLN A 346 -2.48 12.41 -15.77
C GLN A 346 -2.37 13.65 -16.68
N GLN A 347 -1.68 13.56 -17.83
CA GLN A 347 -1.69 14.61 -18.85
C GLN A 347 -3.05 14.70 -19.58
N GLU A 348 -3.83 13.61 -19.65
CA GLU A 348 -5.12 13.54 -20.34
C GLU A 348 -6.32 13.66 -19.38
N THR A 349 -6.09 13.57 -18.08
CA THR A 349 -7.17 13.55 -17.08
C THR A 349 -6.90 14.54 -15.96
N ASP A 350 -7.95 14.94 -15.27
CA ASP A 350 -7.88 15.91 -14.16
C ASP A 350 -8.23 15.30 -12.79
N TRP A 351 -8.43 13.98 -12.69
CA TRP A 351 -8.83 13.31 -11.45
C TRP A 351 -7.89 13.61 -10.29
N HIS A 352 -6.59 13.66 -10.52
CA HIS A 352 -5.55 13.95 -9.53
C HIS A 352 -5.55 15.43 -9.07
N ARG A 353 -6.25 16.33 -9.80
CA ARG A 353 -6.38 17.76 -9.46
C ARG A 353 -7.60 18.05 -8.60
N ARG A 354 -8.53 17.09 -8.46
CA ARG A 354 -9.72 17.27 -7.64
C ARG A 354 -9.38 17.22 -6.16
N HIS A 355 -10.04 18.06 -5.40
CA HIS A 355 -9.89 18.19 -3.97
C HIS A 355 -11.21 17.88 -3.26
N PRO A 356 -11.18 17.30 -2.06
CA PRO A 356 -12.35 17.28 -1.22
C PRO A 356 -12.78 18.70 -0.88
N ASP A 357 -14.07 18.93 -0.79
CA ASP A 357 -14.59 20.20 -0.26
C ASP A 357 -14.08 20.36 1.16
N THR A 358 -13.15 21.30 1.36
CA THR A 358 -12.66 21.60 2.72
C THR A 358 -13.87 22.12 3.50
N PRO A 359 -14.26 21.54 4.65
CA PRO A 359 -15.23 22.18 5.51
C PRO A 359 -14.70 23.59 5.75
N ALA A 360 -15.49 24.60 5.35
CA ALA A 360 -15.14 25.99 5.59
C ALA A 360 -14.67 26.07 7.06
N THR A 361 -13.44 26.49 7.24
CA THR A 361 -12.80 26.59 8.56
C THR A 361 -13.84 27.08 9.54
N ALA A 362 -14.24 26.26 10.49
CA ALA A 362 -15.05 26.71 11.60
C ALA A 362 -14.32 27.93 12.15
N LYS A 363 -14.90 29.11 11.89
CA LYS A 363 -14.37 30.40 12.36
C LYS A 363 -14.10 30.22 13.84
N GLY A 364 -12.87 30.49 14.23
CA GLY A 364 -12.32 30.25 15.53
C GLY A 364 -13.27 30.57 16.69
N GLY A 365 -13.24 29.72 17.63
CA GLY A 365 -13.90 29.81 18.90
C GLY A 365 -13.63 28.56 19.69
N ASP A 366 -12.70 28.73 20.61
CA ASP A 366 -12.29 27.85 21.69
C ASP A 366 -11.11 26.91 21.39
N ALA A 367 -9.98 27.54 21.66
CA ALA A 367 -8.71 26.91 21.93
C ALA A 367 -8.77 26.10 23.24
N LEU A 368 -8.16 24.90 23.21
CA LEU A 368 -7.58 24.10 24.30
C LEU A 368 -8.49 23.69 25.44
#